data_5d9f62548c5fbac43ef64f4f8e000599
#
_entry.id   5d9f62548c5fbac43ef64f4f8e000599
#
_cell.length_a   1.000
_cell.length_b   1.000
_cell.length_c   1.000
_cell.angle_alpha   90.00
_cell.angle_beta   90.00
_cell.angle_gamma   90.00
#
_symmetry.space_group_name_H-M   'P 1'
#
loop_
_entity.id
_entity.type
_entity.pdbx_description
1 polymer ?
#
loop_
_entity_poly.entity_id
_entity_poly.type
_entity_poly.pdbx_seq_one_letter_code
_entity_poly.pdbx_strand_id
1 'polypeptide(L)'
;MIRAIVFFYLVSCLYGQSVQVYQFPSEFQTQEFSPDMITAGPGDWLFYLDNKARRLAARSPVGNFLFAGGFGNDYDAFFDPVGITVSNLDLLVCDRSEKRLLRYDYKLNYTGSISLDPYRDGSGVYIDNISTDPWGYYYLYSADDHLIRRGNASGIDRLPFLDLNQQTIDAICLESMVIAPNGDIGLLFSCTGEVVIFNRLGRIKSKLMVAIPAPSKLQYVENKWVVVNAEGQGQILDHLVTSEFSIPIRADEQLLDCTVNNRDLICVTNLRMLVLQFE
;
A
#
# COMPACT_ATOMS: atom_id res chain seq x y z
N MET A 1 -9.05 35.74 6.06
CA MET A 1 -8.19 35.01 7.03
C MET A 1 -9.09 34.13 7.88
N ILE A 2 -9.40 32.91 7.39
CA ILE A 2 -10.27 31.95 8.08
C ILE A 2 -9.35 30.98 8.79
N ARG A 3 -9.34 31.03 10.12
CA ARG A 3 -8.61 30.08 10.97
C ARG A 3 -9.36 28.75 10.97
N ALA A 4 -8.73 27.71 10.41
CA ALA A 4 -9.18 26.34 10.58
C ALA A 4 -9.13 25.98 12.08
N ILE A 5 -10.28 25.71 12.67
CA ILE A 5 -10.39 25.22 14.05
C ILE A 5 -10.09 23.72 13.99
N VAL A 6 -8.90 23.34 14.44
CA VAL A 6 -8.50 21.95 14.66
C VAL A 6 -9.14 21.50 15.97
N PHE A 7 -10.13 20.63 15.93
CA PHE A 7 -10.66 19.95 17.11
C PHE A 7 -9.76 18.79 17.49
N PHE A 8 -9.02 18.95 18.59
CA PHE A 8 -8.32 17.86 19.23
C PHE A 8 -9.29 17.01 20.05
N TYR A 9 -9.52 15.77 19.65
CA TYR A 9 -10.05 14.74 20.53
C TYR A 9 -8.91 13.84 20.99
N LEU A 10 -8.47 14.00 22.23
CA LEU A 10 -7.61 13.06 22.91
C LEU A 10 -8.46 11.86 23.36
N VAL A 11 -8.34 10.75 22.68
CA VAL A 11 -8.81 9.45 23.18
C VAL A 11 -7.58 8.70 23.71
N SER A 12 -7.47 8.62 25.01
CA SER A 12 -6.39 7.86 25.67
C SER A 12 -6.65 6.36 25.53
N CYS A 13 -5.89 5.68 24.68
CA CYS A 13 -5.77 4.22 24.68
C CYS A 13 -4.58 3.77 25.51
N LEU A 14 -4.64 2.57 26.07
CA LEU A 14 -3.75 1.94 27.05
C LEU A 14 -2.28 1.68 26.61
N TYR A 15 -1.89 2.10 25.44
CA TYR A 15 -0.53 2.31 24.95
C TYR A 15 -0.53 3.67 24.29
N GLY A 16 0.40 4.54 24.62
CA GLY A 16 0.47 5.94 24.23
C GLY A 16 0.36 6.25 22.74
N GLN A 17 -0.78 5.91 22.13
CA GLN A 17 -1.06 6.21 20.75
C GLN A 17 -1.76 7.54 20.64
N SER A 18 -1.20 8.46 19.89
CA SER A 18 -1.90 9.67 19.48
C SER A 18 -2.48 9.48 18.07
N VAL A 19 -3.73 9.90 17.89
CA VAL A 19 -4.39 9.85 16.59
C VAL A 19 -4.73 11.26 16.14
N GLN A 20 -4.19 11.67 15.01
CA GLN A 20 -4.53 12.92 14.36
C GLN A 20 -5.52 12.65 13.23
N VAL A 21 -6.52 13.49 13.10
CA VAL A 21 -7.60 13.35 12.12
C VAL A 21 -7.52 14.50 11.11
N TYR A 22 -7.44 14.16 9.84
CA TYR A 22 -7.41 15.10 8.73
C TYR A 22 -8.60 14.88 7.81
N GLN A 23 -9.44 15.90 7.63
CA GLN A 23 -10.49 15.86 6.63
C GLN A 23 -9.87 15.89 5.23
N PHE A 24 -10.51 15.23 4.28
CA PHE A 24 -10.10 15.37 2.89
C PHE A 24 -10.21 16.83 2.44
N PRO A 25 -9.26 17.31 1.64
CA PRO A 25 -9.26 18.69 1.18
C PRO A 25 -10.45 18.97 0.23
N SER A 26 -10.85 20.23 0.14
CA SER A 26 -11.92 20.65 -0.77
C SER A 26 -11.63 20.33 -2.25
N GLU A 27 -10.37 20.23 -2.60
CA GLU A 27 -9.89 19.85 -3.93
C GLU A 27 -10.37 18.44 -4.32
N PHE A 28 -10.46 17.49 -3.37
CA PHE A 28 -11.00 16.16 -3.64
C PHE A 28 -12.47 16.22 -4.05
N GLN A 29 -13.28 17.04 -3.38
CA GLN A 29 -14.68 17.23 -3.75
C GLN A 29 -14.80 17.91 -5.12
N THR A 30 -14.01 18.97 -5.36
CA THR A 30 -14.02 19.70 -6.64
C THR A 30 -13.61 18.81 -7.81
N GLN A 31 -12.73 17.87 -7.59
CA GLN A 31 -12.21 16.93 -8.58
C GLN A 31 -12.98 15.61 -8.62
N GLU A 32 -14.03 15.44 -7.81
CA GLU A 32 -14.77 14.16 -7.65
C GLU A 32 -13.81 12.99 -7.39
N PHE A 33 -12.83 13.22 -6.52
CA PHE A 33 -11.76 12.26 -6.19
C PHE A 33 -12.04 11.60 -4.85
N SER A 34 -12.07 10.27 -4.83
CA SER A 34 -12.29 9.44 -3.63
C SER A 34 -11.16 8.41 -3.52
N PRO A 35 -10.15 8.63 -2.67
CA PRO A 35 -8.99 7.75 -2.61
C PRO A 35 -9.33 6.37 -2.05
N ASP A 36 -8.94 5.33 -2.77
CA ASP A 36 -9.02 3.94 -2.33
C ASP A 36 -7.67 3.42 -1.81
N MET A 37 -6.56 4.01 -2.28
CA MET A 37 -5.20 3.60 -1.90
C MET A 37 -4.33 4.80 -1.58
N ILE A 38 -3.33 4.56 -0.74
CA ILE A 38 -2.34 5.57 -0.34
C ILE A 38 -0.93 4.97 -0.30
N THR A 39 0.05 5.74 -0.73
CA THR A 39 1.47 5.42 -0.52
C THR A 39 2.26 6.67 -0.15
N ALA A 40 3.26 6.51 0.70
CA ALA A 40 4.16 7.58 1.09
C ALA A 40 5.41 7.59 0.20
N GLY A 41 5.88 8.79 -0.10
CA GLY A 41 7.14 9.03 -0.78
C GLY A 41 8.14 9.80 0.10
N PRO A 42 9.40 9.92 -0.34
CA PRO A 42 10.42 10.66 0.38
C PRO A 42 10.03 12.12 0.61
N GLY A 43 10.42 12.68 1.76
CA GLY A 43 10.22 14.09 2.10
C GLY A 43 8.75 14.47 2.31
N ASP A 44 7.96 13.56 2.89
CA ASP A 44 6.55 13.77 3.26
C ASP A 44 5.59 13.95 2.08
N TRP A 45 5.94 13.47 0.90
CA TRP A 45 5.00 13.30 -0.18
C TRP A 45 4.03 12.18 0.14
N LEU A 46 2.74 12.40 -0.15
CA LEU A 46 1.69 11.36 -0.09
C LEU A 46 1.03 11.28 -1.46
N PHE A 47 0.84 10.05 -1.93
CA PHE A 47 0.19 9.76 -3.19
C PHE A 47 -1.06 8.94 -2.94
N TYR A 48 -2.10 9.25 -3.68
CA TYR A 48 -3.41 8.63 -3.56
C TYR A 48 -3.86 8.12 -4.93
N LEU A 49 -4.56 7.01 -4.94
CA LEU A 49 -5.20 6.48 -6.12
C LEU A 49 -6.70 6.35 -5.85
N ASP A 50 -7.49 6.85 -6.78
CA ASP A 50 -8.92 6.60 -6.92
C ASP A 50 -9.10 5.58 -8.05
N ASN A 51 -9.40 4.33 -7.69
CA ASN A 51 -9.57 3.25 -8.66
C ASN A 51 -10.79 3.45 -9.56
N LYS A 52 -11.85 4.03 -9.01
CA LYS A 52 -13.09 4.28 -9.74
C LYS A 52 -12.93 5.36 -10.79
N ALA A 53 -12.37 6.50 -10.38
CA ALA A 53 -12.10 7.61 -11.28
C ALA A 53 -10.86 7.36 -12.15
N ARG A 54 -10.04 6.35 -11.80
CA ARG A 54 -8.74 6.06 -12.45
C ARG A 54 -7.82 7.27 -12.42
N ARG A 55 -7.72 7.91 -11.27
CA ARG A 55 -6.98 9.16 -11.10
C ARG A 55 -6.01 9.07 -9.93
N LEU A 56 -4.94 9.82 -10.05
CA LEU A 56 -3.95 10.03 -9.01
C LEU A 56 -4.12 11.40 -8.39
N ALA A 57 -3.82 11.50 -7.11
CA ALA A 57 -3.54 12.77 -6.45
C ALA A 57 -2.19 12.66 -5.72
N ALA A 58 -1.43 13.75 -5.69
CA ALA A 58 -0.22 13.88 -4.91
C ALA A 58 -0.35 15.08 -3.97
N ARG A 59 -0.06 14.87 -2.69
CA ARG A 59 0.07 15.94 -1.71
C ARG A 59 1.54 16.23 -1.48
N SER A 60 1.96 17.43 -1.78
CA SER A 60 3.33 17.89 -1.53
C SER A 60 3.59 18.10 -0.02
N PRO A 61 4.86 18.16 0.43
CA PRO A 61 5.22 18.44 1.82
C PRO A 61 4.66 19.76 2.35
N VAL A 62 4.43 20.73 1.48
CA VAL A 62 3.84 22.03 1.82
C VAL A 62 2.30 22.04 1.76
N GLY A 63 1.68 20.88 1.47
CA GLY A 63 0.23 20.69 1.50
C GLY A 63 -0.51 20.98 0.20
N ASN A 64 0.18 21.28 -0.91
CA ASN A 64 -0.47 21.48 -2.21
C ASN A 64 -0.82 20.14 -2.85
N PHE A 65 -1.96 20.11 -3.55
CA PHE A 65 -2.43 18.94 -4.29
C PHE A 65 -2.21 19.08 -5.80
N LEU A 66 -1.82 17.97 -6.41
CA LEU A 66 -1.68 17.80 -7.85
C LEU A 66 -2.53 16.59 -8.26
N PHE A 67 -3.03 16.57 -9.49
CA PHE A 67 -3.85 15.49 -10.01
C PHE A 67 -3.36 15.07 -11.40
N ALA A 68 -3.45 13.75 -11.69
CA ALA A 68 -3.10 13.18 -12.99
C ALA A 68 -3.91 11.90 -13.27
N GLY A 69 -3.73 11.33 -14.45
CA GLY A 69 -4.42 10.14 -14.88
C GLY A 69 -5.83 10.42 -15.39
N GLY A 70 -6.59 9.39 -15.56
CA GLY A 70 -7.95 9.39 -16.11
C GLY A 70 -8.20 8.11 -16.88
N PHE A 71 -9.43 7.90 -17.33
CA PHE A 71 -9.79 6.81 -18.22
C PHE A 71 -9.62 7.23 -19.66
N GLY A 72 -8.93 6.42 -20.46
CA GLY A 72 -8.77 6.70 -21.89
C GLY A 72 -7.54 6.03 -22.50
N ASN A 73 -7.27 6.40 -23.75
CA ASN A 73 -6.15 5.90 -24.53
C ASN A 73 -4.91 6.81 -24.48
N ASP A 74 -4.93 7.83 -23.64
CA ASP A 74 -3.78 8.68 -23.44
C ASP A 74 -2.65 7.90 -22.78
N TYR A 75 -1.41 8.29 -23.02
CA TYR A 75 -0.21 7.57 -22.57
C TYR A 75 -0.13 7.47 -21.04
N ASP A 76 -0.75 8.37 -20.31
CA ASP A 76 -0.81 8.44 -18.85
C ASP A 76 -2.17 8.03 -18.26
N ALA A 77 -3.09 7.50 -19.10
CA ALA A 77 -4.38 6.99 -18.65
C ALA A 77 -4.28 5.56 -18.11
N PHE A 78 -5.23 5.17 -17.27
CA PHE A 78 -5.34 3.84 -16.69
C PHE A 78 -6.61 3.13 -17.12
N PHE A 79 -6.56 1.81 -17.26
CA PHE A 79 -7.72 0.96 -17.48
C PHE A 79 -8.15 0.22 -16.21
N ASP A 80 -7.19 -0.38 -15.50
CA ASP A 80 -7.47 -1.17 -14.30
C ASP A 80 -6.29 -1.01 -13.30
N PRO A 81 -6.18 0.16 -12.65
CA PRO A 81 -5.11 0.39 -11.68
C PRO A 81 -5.38 -0.39 -10.40
N VAL A 82 -4.50 -1.32 -10.03
CA VAL A 82 -4.66 -2.22 -8.89
C VAL A 82 -3.72 -1.93 -7.73
N GLY A 83 -2.77 -1.03 -7.90
CA GLY A 83 -1.85 -0.67 -6.83
C GLY A 83 -0.95 0.49 -7.19
N ILE A 84 -0.52 1.20 -6.15
CA ILE A 84 0.48 2.27 -6.22
C ILE A 84 1.59 2.00 -5.23
N THR A 85 2.82 2.34 -5.60
CA THR A 85 3.98 2.28 -4.71
C THR A 85 5.05 3.26 -5.17
N VAL A 86 5.96 3.61 -4.29
CA VAL A 86 7.08 4.51 -4.63
C VAL A 86 8.37 3.70 -4.69
N SER A 87 9.09 3.80 -5.79
CA SER A 87 10.41 3.21 -5.98
C SER A 87 11.42 4.28 -6.37
N ASN A 88 12.45 4.47 -5.55
CA ASN A 88 13.47 5.51 -5.73
C ASN A 88 12.82 6.91 -5.84
N LEU A 89 12.79 7.47 -7.07
CA LEU A 89 12.23 8.79 -7.36
C LEU A 89 10.94 8.72 -8.17
N ASP A 90 10.42 7.52 -8.44
CA ASP A 90 9.22 7.31 -9.25
C ASP A 90 8.05 6.83 -8.38
N LEU A 91 6.88 7.40 -8.62
CA LEU A 91 5.62 6.76 -8.29
C LEU A 91 5.32 5.73 -9.37
N LEU A 92 5.06 4.49 -8.98
CA LEU A 92 4.66 3.40 -9.86
C LEU A 92 3.16 3.14 -9.69
N VAL A 93 2.45 3.03 -10.81
CA VAL A 93 1.05 2.62 -10.86
C VAL A 93 0.95 1.33 -11.64
N CYS A 94 0.41 0.29 -11.03
CA CYS A 94 0.20 -0.99 -11.69
C CYS A 94 -1.14 -0.99 -12.41
N ASP A 95 -1.12 -1.00 -13.75
CA ASP A 95 -2.29 -1.18 -14.59
C ASP A 95 -2.37 -2.65 -15.02
N ARG A 96 -3.28 -3.40 -14.39
CA ARG A 96 -3.41 -4.84 -14.58
C ARG A 96 -3.87 -5.19 -16.00
N SER A 97 -4.87 -4.50 -16.52
CA SER A 97 -5.41 -4.78 -17.85
C SER A 97 -4.39 -4.56 -18.96
N GLU A 98 -3.60 -3.50 -18.85
CA GLU A 98 -2.58 -3.14 -19.82
C GLU A 98 -1.24 -3.87 -19.55
N LYS A 99 -1.16 -4.63 -18.46
CA LYS A 99 0.05 -5.38 -18.05
C LYS A 99 1.29 -4.50 -18.07
N ARG A 100 1.19 -3.34 -17.44
CA ARG A 100 2.27 -2.35 -17.37
C ARG A 100 2.33 -1.66 -16.02
N LEU A 101 3.51 -1.17 -15.67
CA LEU A 101 3.70 -0.19 -14.61
C LEU A 101 3.89 1.18 -15.27
N LEU A 102 3.01 2.13 -14.96
CA LEU A 102 3.22 3.52 -15.34
C LEU A 102 4.11 4.18 -14.30
N ARG A 103 4.99 5.05 -14.77
CA ARG A 103 5.95 5.78 -13.96
C ARG A 103 5.64 7.26 -13.99
N TYR A 104 5.62 7.87 -12.81
CA TYR A 104 5.43 9.31 -12.63
C TYR A 104 6.52 9.87 -11.73
N ASP A 105 6.93 11.10 -11.96
CA ASP A 105 7.68 11.84 -10.97
C ASP A 105 6.76 12.28 -9.80
N TYR A 106 7.31 12.87 -8.75
CA TYR A 106 6.51 13.28 -7.59
C TYR A 106 5.55 14.45 -7.87
N LYS A 107 5.69 15.13 -9.00
CA LYS A 107 4.76 16.14 -9.48
C LYS A 107 3.68 15.57 -10.40
N LEU A 108 3.60 14.24 -10.48
CA LEU A 108 2.70 13.49 -11.34
C LEU A 108 2.91 13.74 -12.85
N ASN A 109 4.12 14.12 -13.27
CA ASN A 109 4.47 14.09 -14.68
C ASN A 109 4.78 12.65 -15.08
N TYR A 110 4.14 12.17 -16.15
CA TYR A 110 4.43 10.86 -16.70
C TYR A 110 5.86 10.79 -17.25
N THR A 111 6.62 9.77 -16.82
CA THR A 111 8.03 9.57 -17.18
C THR A 111 8.25 8.33 -18.03
N GLY A 112 7.23 7.50 -18.23
CA GLY A 112 7.29 6.29 -19.05
C GLY A 112 6.54 5.12 -18.44
N SER A 113 6.69 3.95 -19.05
CA SER A 113 6.10 2.71 -18.55
C SER A 113 7.07 1.54 -18.65
N ILE A 114 6.82 0.51 -17.82
CA ILE A 114 7.54 -0.75 -17.81
C ILE A 114 6.54 -1.84 -18.18
N SER A 115 6.84 -2.62 -19.22
CA SER A 115 6.01 -3.76 -19.61
C SER A 115 6.15 -4.89 -18.60
N LEU A 116 5.03 -5.50 -18.23
CA LEU A 116 4.96 -6.70 -17.38
C LEU A 116 4.95 -7.99 -18.21
N ASP A 117 5.64 -7.97 -19.32
CA ASP A 117 5.86 -9.12 -20.20
C ASP A 117 7.35 -9.55 -20.15
N PRO A 118 7.69 -10.56 -19.32
CA PRO A 118 9.07 -11.01 -19.14
C PRO A 118 9.65 -11.69 -20.39
N TYR A 119 8.79 -12.18 -21.27
CA TYR A 119 9.19 -12.92 -22.49
C TYR A 119 9.09 -12.06 -23.74
N ARG A 120 8.42 -10.92 -23.67
CA ARG A 120 8.15 -9.99 -24.81
C ARG A 120 7.40 -10.67 -25.94
N ASP A 121 6.54 -11.60 -25.62
CA ASP A 121 5.72 -12.37 -26.56
C ASP A 121 4.24 -11.98 -26.52
N GLY A 122 3.91 -10.94 -25.75
CA GLY A 122 2.54 -10.45 -25.54
C GLY A 122 1.76 -11.22 -24.47
N SER A 123 2.37 -12.25 -23.85
CA SER A 123 1.71 -13.04 -22.80
C SER A 123 1.44 -12.22 -21.54
N GLY A 124 2.38 -11.36 -21.15
CA GLY A 124 2.31 -10.46 -19.99
C GLY A 124 1.65 -11.05 -18.74
N VAL A 125 1.97 -10.53 -17.58
CA VAL A 125 1.45 -11.05 -16.29
C VAL A 125 0.36 -10.13 -15.75
N TYR A 126 -0.75 -10.73 -15.30
CA TYR A 126 -1.77 -10.02 -14.52
C TYR A 126 -1.29 -9.89 -13.06
N ILE A 127 -1.26 -8.68 -12.55
CA ILE A 127 -0.76 -8.38 -11.22
C ILE A 127 -1.90 -7.89 -10.34
N ASP A 128 -1.95 -8.41 -9.12
CA ASP A 128 -2.97 -8.09 -8.13
C ASP A 128 -2.40 -7.30 -6.93
N ASN A 129 -1.09 -7.39 -6.69
CA ASN A 129 -0.45 -6.64 -5.62
C ASN A 129 0.98 -6.24 -6.01
N ILE A 130 1.39 -5.02 -5.59
CA ILE A 130 2.71 -4.47 -5.84
C ILE A 130 3.30 -3.89 -4.55
N SER A 131 4.59 -4.14 -4.33
CA SER A 131 5.38 -3.52 -3.27
C SER A 131 6.80 -3.25 -3.73
N THR A 132 7.52 -2.36 -3.09
CA THR A 132 8.90 -1.98 -3.44
C THR A 132 9.83 -2.12 -2.27
N ASP A 133 11.10 -2.40 -2.57
CA ASP A 133 12.17 -2.41 -1.57
C ASP A 133 13.00 -1.12 -1.63
N PRO A 134 13.82 -0.83 -0.60
CA PRO A 134 14.67 0.36 -0.57
C PRO A 134 15.78 0.40 -1.64
N TRP A 135 16.03 -0.71 -2.34
CA TRP A 135 17.06 -0.81 -3.39
C TRP A 135 16.52 -0.56 -4.80
N GLY A 136 15.21 -0.31 -4.90
CA GLY A 136 14.55 0.02 -6.17
C GLY A 136 14.05 -1.19 -6.95
N TYR A 137 13.99 -2.37 -6.31
CA TYR A 137 13.25 -3.49 -6.87
C TYR A 137 11.77 -3.37 -6.51
N TYR A 138 10.91 -3.74 -7.43
CA TYR A 138 9.49 -3.96 -7.19
C TYR A 138 9.18 -5.46 -7.20
N TYR A 139 8.23 -5.84 -6.38
CA TYR A 139 7.72 -7.18 -6.22
C TYR A 139 6.26 -7.20 -6.62
N LEU A 140 5.89 -8.14 -7.47
CA LEU A 140 4.62 -8.21 -8.15
C LEU A 140 3.99 -9.57 -7.89
N TYR A 141 2.87 -9.60 -7.22
CA TYR A 141 2.11 -10.82 -6.98
C TYR A 141 1.01 -10.97 -8.02
N SER A 142 0.84 -12.20 -8.52
CA SER A 142 -0.25 -12.61 -9.39
C SER A 142 -1.07 -13.70 -8.71
N ALA A 143 -2.37 -13.49 -8.58
CA ALA A 143 -3.29 -14.48 -8.02
C ALA A 143 -3.57 -15.64 -9.01
N ASP A 144 -3.35 -15.45 -10.30
CA ASP A 144 -3.59 -16.48 -11.31
C ASP A 144 -2.65 -17.67 -11.18
N ASP A 145 -1.39 -17.43 -10.82
CA ASP A 145 -0.35 -18.48 -10.73
C ASP A 145 0.29 -18.57 -9.34
N HIS A 146 -0.09 -17.66 -8.42
CA HIS A 146 0.47 -17.55 -7.07
C HIS A 146 1.98 -17.32 -7.01
N LEU A 147 2.51 -16.62 -8.01
CA LEU A 147 3.92 -16.28 -8.10
C LEU A 147 4.15 -14.82 -7.67
N ILE A 148 5.25 -14.61 -6.96
CA ILE A 148 5.81 -13.29 -6.76
C ILE A 148 6.98 -13.12 -7.71
N ARG A 149 6.89 -12.15 -8.60
CA ARG A 149 7.95 -11.78 -9.53
C ARG A 149 8.65 -10.54 -9.04
N ARG A 150 9.91 -10.41 -9.38
CA ARG A 150 10.70 -9.24 -9.06
C ARG A 150 11.10 -8.53 -10.36
N GLY A 151 11.22 -7.22 -10.29
CA GLY A 151 11.71 -6.41 -11.39
C GLY A 151 12.37 -5.12 -10.91
N ASN A 152 12.85 -4.35 -11.86
CA ASN A 152 13.45 -3.04 -11.65
C ASN A 152 13.19 -2.16 -12.88
N ALA A 153 13.83 -0.99 -12.97
CA ALA A 153 13.65 -0.05 -14.08
C ALA A 153 13.92 -0.66 -15.48
N SER A 154 14.60 -1.80 -15.56
CA SER A 154 14.90 -2.51 -16.83
C SER A 154 13.79 -3.48 -17.24
N GLY A 155 12.86 -3.80 -16.36
CA GLY A 155 11.77 -4.73 -16.58
C GLY A 155 11.61 -5.77 -15.47
N ILE A 156 10.82 -6.79 -15.77
CA ILE A 156 10.51 -7.89 -14.86
C ILE A 156 11.48 -9.08 -15.10
N ASP A 157 11.88 -9.74 -14.03
CA ASP A 157 12.70 -10.95 -14.10
C ASP A 157 11.94 -12.10 -14.78
N ARG A 158 12.62 -12.90 -15.61
CA ARG A 158 12.00 -14.05 -16.29
C ARG A 158 11.60 -15.17 -15.34
N LEU A 159 12.39 -15.40 -14.32
CA LEU A 159 12.11 -16.40 -13.29
C LEU A 159 11.38 -15.75 -12.13
N PRO A 160 10.36 -16.42 -11.54
CA PRO A 160 9.72 -15.92 -10.35
C PRO A 160 10.73 -15.83 -9.21
N PHE A 161 10.59 -14.80 -8.41
CA PHE A 161 11.36 -14.64 -7.18
C PHE A 161 10.89 -15.64 -6.11
N LEU A 162 9.58 -15.86 -6.01
CA LEU A 162 8.98 -16.78 -5.05
C LEU A 162 7.75 -17.45 -5.68
N ASP A 163 7.68 -18.77 -5.53
CA ASP A 163 6.51 -19.58 -5.89
C ASP A 163 5.80 -19.99 -4.59
N LEU A 164 4.62 -19.41 -4.33
CA LEU A 164 3.85 -19.69 -3.13
C LEU A 164 3.27 -21.09 -3.11
N ASN A 165 3.04 -21.72 -4.29
CA ASN A 165 2.56 -23.11 -4.37
C ASN A 165 3.60 -24.11 -3.84
N GLN A 166 4.87 -23.73 -3.80
CA GLN A 166 5.95 -24.57 -3.29
C GLN A 166 6.27 -24.31 -1.81
N GLN A 167 5.56 -23.39 -1.18
CA GLN A 167 5.78 -23.06 0.23
C GLN A 167 4.82 -23.85 1.13
N THR A 168 5.21 -24.01 2.40
CA THR A 168 4.35 -24.61 3.42
C THR A 168 3.33 -23.58 3.92
N ILE A 169 2.36 -23.22 3.08
CA ILE A 169 1.28 -22.30 3.35
C ILE A 169 -0.04 -23.06 3.23
N ASP A 170 -0.91 -22.95 4.23
CA ASP A 170 -2.14 -23.78 4.30
C ASP A 170 -3.16 -23.37 3.23
N ALA A 171 -3.29 -22.07 2.94
CA ALA A 171 -4.14 -21.55 1.87
C ALA A 171 -3.57 -20.25 1.32
N ILE A 172 -3.55 -20.11 -0.01
CA ILE A 172 -3.02 -18.91 -0.67
C ILE A 172 -4.16 -17.94 -0.98
N CYS A 173 -4.36 -17.00 -0.10
CA CYS A 173 -5.32 -15.88 -0.20
C CYS A 173 -4.60 -14.59 0.19
N LEU A 174 -3.59 -14.24 -0.59
CA LEU A 174 -2.75 -13.08 -0.31
C LEU A 174 -3.58 -11.80 -0.42
N GLU A 175 -3.69 -11.09 0.69
CA GLU A 175 -4.43 -9.84 0.81
C GLU A 175 -3.49 -8.62 0.76
N SER A 176 -2.33 -8.72 1.40
CA SER A 176 -1.39 -7.62 1.49
C SER A 176 0.06 -8.11 1.47
N MET A 177 0.90 -7.38 0.76
CA MET A 177 2.34 -7.65 0.65
C MET A 177 3.13 -6.38 0.97
N VAL A 178 4.07 -6.47 1.88
CA VAL A 178 4.91 -5.34 2.31
C VAL A 178 6.37 -5.78 2.39
N ILE A 179 7.26 -4.92 1.90
CA ILE A 179 8.70 -5.11 2.02
C ILE A 179 9.21 -4.19 3.12
N ALA A 180 9.79 -4.78 4.15
CA ALA A 180 10.43 -4.04 5.23
C ALA A 180 11.76 -3.39 4.79
N PRO A 181 12.24 -2.34 5.46
CA PRO A 181 13.50 -1.67 5.11
C PRO A 181 14.76 -2.58 5.12
N ASN A 182 14.71 -3.68 5.86
CA ASN A 182 15.78 -4.69 5.88
C ASN A 182 15.67 -5.72 4.75
N GLY A 183 14.63 -5.62 3.89
CA GLY A 183 14.34 -6.53 2.79
C GLY A 183 13.57 -7.79 3.18
N ASP A 184 13.08 -7.90 4.41
CA ASP A 184 12.12 -8.94 4.76
C ASP A 184 10.78 -8.67 4.05
N ILE A 185 10.14 -9.72 3.57
CA ILE A 185 8.88 -9.66 2.82
C ILE A 185 7.79 -10.22 3.71
N GLY A 186 6.84 -9.39 4.11
CA GLY A 186 5.66 -9.80 4.85
C GLY A 186 4.50 -10.05 3.90
N LEU A 187 3.87 -11.19 4.02
CA LEU A 187 2.69 -11.62 3.27
C LEU A 187 1.55 -11.91 4.23
N LEU A 188 0.45 -11.17 4.12
CA LEU A 188 -0.77 -11.40 4.90
C LEU A 188 -1.73 -12.29 4.12
N PHE A 189 -2.09 -13.43 4.69
CA PHE A 189 -3.09 -14.35 4.17
C PHE A 189 -4.39 -14.20 4.96
N SER A 190 -5.39 -13.52 4.38
CA SER A 190 -6.62 -13.13 5.08
C SER A 190 -7.49 -14.32 5.49
N CYS A 191 -7.53 -15.40 4.71
CA CYS A 191 -8.36 -16.57 4.99
C CYS A 191 -7.83 -17.42 6.16
N THR A 192 -6.53 -17.40 6.42
CA THR A 192 -5.92 -18.13 7.54
C THR A 192 -5.60 -17.23 8.73
N GLY A 193 -5.63 -15.90 8.54
CA GLY A 193 -5.18 -14.95 9.55
C GLY A 193 -3.68 -15.11 9.86
N GLU A 194 -2.87 -15.43 8.86
CA GLU A 194 -1.45 -15.66 9.01
C GLU A 194 -0.62 -14.59 8.29
N VAL A 195 0.42 -14.09 8.94
CA VAL A 195 1.47 -13.31 8.31
C VAL A 195 2.71 -14.18 8.20
N VAL A 196 3.11 -14.48 6.95
CA VAL A 196 4.35 -15.21 6.67
C VAL A 196 5.44 -14.23 6.28
N ILE A 197 6.56 -14.29 6.97
CA ILE A 197 7.69 -13.41 6.74
C ILE A 197 8.79 -14.21 6.03
N PHE A 198 9.18 -13.73 4.86
CA PHE A 198 10.30 -14.25 4.08
C PHE A 198 11.50 -13.31 4.22
N ASN A 199 12.68 -13.86 4.17
CA ASN A 199 13.86 -13.03 4.01
C ASN A 199 14.05 -12.63 2.53
N ARG A 200 14.99 -11.72 2.27
CA ARG A 200 15.32 -11.22 0.92
C ARG A 200 15.78 -12.29 -0.08
N LEU A 201 15.96 -13.54 0.35
CA LEU A 201 16.30 -14.69 -0.50
C LEU A 201 15.07 -15.59 -0.76
N GLY A 202 13.88 -15.19 -0.33
CA GLY A 202 12.64 -15.96 -0.49
C GLY A 202 12.52 -17.17 0.44
N ARG A 203 13.25 -17.21 1.58
CA ARG A 203 13.13 -18.28 2.57
C ARG A 203 12.25 -17.83 3.72
N ILE A 204 11.34 -18.69 4.17
CA ILE A 204 10.50 -18.41 5.35
C ILE A 204 11.41 -18.16 6.58
N LYS A 205 11.18 -17.05 7.23
CA LYS A 205 11.86 -16.62 8.45
C LYS A 205 10.97 -16.84 9.67
N SER A 206 9.69 -16.51 9.56
CA SER A 206 8.71 -16.72 10.63
C SER A 206 7.30 -16.73 10.09
N LYS A 207 6.38 -17.26 10.88
CA LYS A 207 4.94 -17.22 10.69
C LYS A 207 4.31 -16.66 11.96
N LEU A 208 3.44 -15.68 11.83
CA LEU A 208 2.80 -14.98 12.94
C LEU A 208 1.28 -15.07 12.75
N MET A 209 0.56 -15.43 13.80
CA MET A 209 -0.89 -15.51 13.78
C MET A 209 -1.50 -14.15 14.12
N VAL A 210 -2.52 -13.77 13.37
CA VAL A 210 -3.30 -12.55 13.54
C VAL A 210 -4.57 -12.91 14.29
N ALA A 211 -4.83 -12.23 15.42
CA ALA A 211 -6.01 -12.48 16.25
C ALA A 211 -7.22 -11.60 15.87
N ILE A 212 -6.99 -10.44 15.22
CA ILE A 212 -8.11 -9.59 14.78
C ILE A 212 -8.88 -10.25 13.63
N PRO A 213 -10.21 -10.10 13.59
CA PRO A 213 -11.03 -10.69 12.53
C PRO A 213 -10.79 -9.99 11.17
N ALA A 214 -10.92 -10.74 10.07
CA ALA A 214 -10.84 -10.23 8.70
C ALA A 214 -9.67 -9.25 8.46
N PRO A 215 -8.42 -9.63 8.76
CA PRO A 215 -7.27 -8.75 8.59
C PRO A 215 -7.09 -8.40 7.10
N SER A 216 -6.88 -7.13 6.78
CA SER A 216 -6.87 -6.66 5.39
C SER A 216 -5.61 -5.91 4.96
N LYS A 217 -4.94 -5.23 5.87
CA LYS A 217 -3.74 -4.46 5.55
C LYS A 217 -2.59 -4.82 6.47
N LEU A 218 -1.43 -5.01 5.86
CA LEU A 218 -0.16 -5.24 6.55
C LEU A 218 0.73 -4.02 6.35
N GLN A 219 1.44 -3.61 7.39
CA GLN A 219 2.44 -2.55 7.33
C GLN A 219 3.65 -2.91 8.20
N TYR A 220 4.77 -2.22 8.00
CA TYR A 220 5.97 -2.36 8.81
C TYR A 220 6.35 -1.01 9.41
N VAL A 221 6.14 -0.87 10.71
CA VAL A 221 6.31 0.39 11.45
C VAL A 221 7.25 0.15 12.61
N GLU A 222 8.28 0.98 12.79
CA GLU A 222 9.22 0.91 13.91
C GLU A 222 9.75 -0.50 14.22
N ASN A 223 10.18 -1.21 13.18
CA ASN A 223 10.69 -2.59 13.26
C ASN A 223 9.67 -3.65 13.70
N LYS A 224 8.37 -3.35 13.61
CA LYS A 224 7.27 -4.24 13.93
C LYS A 224 6.33 -4.41 12.75
N TRP A 225 5.77 -5.59 12.60
CA TRP A 225 4.68 -5.84 11.67
C TRP A 225 3.37 -5.39 12.30
N VAL A 226 2.58 -4.65 11.56
CA VAL A 226 1.29 -4.12 11.99
C VAL A 226 0.23 -4.57 11.02
N VAL A 227 -0.83 -5.16 11.54
CA VAL A 227 -1.99 -5.59 10.76
C VAL A 227 -3.21 -4.80 11.21
N VAL A 228 -4.02 -4.36 10.27
CA VAL A 228 -5.30 -3.69 10.55
C VAL A 228 -6.40 -4.29 9.68
N ASN A 229 -7.65 -4.16 10.13
CA ASN A 229 -8.83 -4.54 9.37
C ASN A 229 -9.66 -3.30 8.96
N ALA A 230 -10.71 -3.52 8.17
CA ALA A 230 -11.57 -2.45 7.65
C ALA A 230 -12.35 -1.73 8.76
N GLU A 231 -12.59 -2.38 9.89
CA GLU A 231 -13.29 -1.83 11.07
C GLU A 231 -12.35 -1.06 12.02
N GLY A 232 -11.06 -0.92 11.66
CA GLY A 232 -10.09 -0.16 12.45
C GLY A 232 -9.52 -0.91 13.65
N GLN A 233 -9.74 -2.22 13.76
CA GLN A 233 -8.99 -3.02 14.72
C GLN A 233 -7.58 -3.24 14.19
N GLY A 234 -6.59 -3.09 15.06
CA GLY A 234 -5.19 -3.25 14.73
C GLY A 234 -4.46 -4.16 15.69
N GLN A 235 -3.43 -4.82 15.19
CA GLN A 235 -2.56 -5.70 15.97
C GLN A 235 -1.10 -5.46 15.58
N ILE A 236 -0.27 -5.25 16.59
CA ILE A 236 1.18 -5.23 16.42
C ILE A 236 1.69 -6.66 16.64
N LEU A 237 2.34 -7.20 15.62
CA LEU A 237 2.91 -8.54 15.65
C LEU A 237 4.39 -8.46 16.04
N ASP A 238 4.70 -8.96 17.21
CA ASP A 238 6.06 -9.14 17.70
C ASP A 238 6.26 -10.61 18.10
N HIS A 239 7.48 -11.11 18.03
CA HIS A 239 7.80 -12.49 18.42
C HIS A 239 7.57 -12.76 19.90
N LEU A 240 7.57 -11.74 20.74
CA LEU A 240 7.50 -11.86 22.20
C LEU A 240 6.14 -11.44 22.76
N VAL A 241 5.54 -10.39 22.24
CA VAL A 241 4.28 -9.84 22.75
C VAL A 241 3.48 -9.29 21.58
N THR A 242 2.29 -9.81 21.38
CA THR A 242 1.30 -9.18 20.47
C THR A 242 0.49 -8.19 21.28
N SER A 243 0.30 -6.99 20.74
CA SER A 243 -0.56 -5.97 21.33
C SER A 243 -1.62 -5.53 20.35
N GLU A 244 -2.84 -5.32 20.83
CA GLU A 244 -3.96 -4.83 20.04
C GLU A 244 -4.12 -3.33 20.25
N PHE A 245 -4.62 -2.66 19.21
CA PHE A 245 -4.98 -1.25 19.25
C PHE A 245 -6.23 -1.00 18.42
N SER A 246 -6.79 0.19 18.52
CA SER A 246 -7.99 0.55 17.76
C SER A 246 -7.81 1.92 17.10
N ILE A 247 -8.14 1.98 15.83
CA ILE A 247 -8.26 3.20 15.04
C ILE A 247 -9.68 3.73 15.23
N PRO A 248 -9.88 5.01 15.58
CA PRO A 248 -11.22 5.54 15.85
C PRO A 248 -12.01 5.76 14.56
N ILE A 249 -12.63 4.68 14.06
CA ILE A 249 -13.49 4.66 12.88
C ILE A 249 -14.95 4.86 13.30
N ARG A 250 -15.71 5.63 12.51
CA ARG A 250 -17.14 5.85 12.72
C ARG A 250 -17.96 4.65 12.21
N ALA A 251 -19.22 4.56 12.59
CA ALA A 251 -20.09 3.45 12.18
C ALA A 251 -20.36 3.38 10.65
N ASP A 252 -20.26 4.51 9.96
CA ASP A 252 -20.41 4.66 8.51
C ASP A 252 -19.06 4.75 7.76
N GLU A 253 -17.97 4.49 8.45
CA GLU A 253 -16.63 4.64 7.97
C GLU A 253 -15.93 3.28 7.84
N GLN A 254 -15.14 3.10 6.80
CA GLN A 254 -14.31 1.91 6.57
C GLN A 254 -12.87 2.35 6.27
N LEU A 255 -11.93 1.63 6.83
CA LEU A 255 -10.53 1.77 6.48
C LEU A 255 -10.29 1.10 5.13
N LEU A 256 -9.74 1.84 4.18
CA LEU A 256 -9.52 1.38 2.81
C LEU A 256 -8.07 0.97 2.59
N ASP A 257 -7.12 1.79 3.06
CA ASP A 257 -5.70 1.51 2.90
C ASP A 257 -4.85 2.21 3.95
N CYS A 258 -3.61 1.75 4.11
CA CYS A 258 -2.62 2.33 5.01
C CYS A 258 -1.24 2.38 4.36
N THR A 259 -0.47 3.37 4.74
CA THR A 259 0.95 3.49 4.42
C THR A 259 1.73 3.96 5.64
N VAL A 260 3.05 3.83 5.58
CA VAL A 260 3.95 4.33 6.63
C VAL A 260 4.74 5.51 6.10
N ASN A 261 4.72 6.62 6.82
CA ASN A 261 5.58 7.75 6.57
C ASN A 261 6.40 8.05 7.83
N ASN A 262 7.72 7.93 7.74
CA ASN A 262 8.63 7.97 8.88
C ASN A 262 8.27 6.91 9.93
N ARG A 263 7.61 7.30 11.02
CA ARG A 263 7.17 6.41 12.12
C ARG A 263 5.65 6.36 12.24
N ASP A 264 4.96 7.14 11.43
CA ASP A 264 3.52 7.29 11.52
C ASP A 264 2.83 6.30 10.58
N LEU A 265 1.81 5.62 11.08
CA LEU A 265 0.88 4.86 10.26
C LEU A 265 -0.20 5.81 9.75
N ILE A 266 -0.26 6.02 8.46
CA ILE A 266 -1.25 6.86 7.81
C ILE A 266 -2.31 5.97 7.19
N CYS A 267 -3.56 6.13 7.60
CA CYS A 267 -4.69 5.36 7.13
C CYS A 267 -5.67 6.25 6.36
N VAL A 268 -6.14 5.76 5.24
CA VAL A 268 -7.21 6.38 4.45
C VAL A 268 -8.50 5.60 4.69
N THR A 269 -9.56 6.34 4.95
CA THR A 269 -10.93 5.82 5.01
C THR A 269 -11.75 6.39 3.86
N ASN A 270 -12.99 5.92 3.73
CA ASN A 270 -13.94 6.51 2.78
C ASN A 270 -14.34 7.96 3.10
N LEU A 271 -13.96 8.49 4.28
CA LEU A 271 -14.39 9.82 4.75
C LEU A 271 -13.23 10.79 5.04
N ARG A 272 -12.05 10.28 5.44
CA ARG A 272 -10.95 11.10 5.95
C ARG A 272 -9.63 10.33 6.01
N MET A 273 -8.58 11.02 6.44
CA MET A 273 -7.27 10.44 6.72
C MET A 273 -7.01 10.48 8.23
N LEU A 274 -6.44 9.41 8.74
CA LEU A 274 -6.04 9.24 10.14
C LEU A 274 -4.54 8.99 10.20
N VAL A 275 -3.85 9.67 11.11
CA VAL A 275 -2.41 9.48 11.34
C VAL A 275 -2.22 8.99 12.76
N LEU A 276 -1.65 7.79 12.89
CA LEU A 276 -1.37 7.14 14.16
C LEU A 276 0.13 7.20 14.44
N GLN A 277 0.47 7.68 15.62
CA GLN A 277 1.83 7.69 16.14
C GLN A 277 1.94 6.62 17.23
N PHE A 278 2.91 5.73 17.05
CA PHE A 278 3.24 4.71 18.05
C PHE A 278 4.36 5.26 18.94
N GLU A 279 4.16 5.27 20.27
CA GLU A 279 5.16 5.65 21.26
C GLU A 279 5.93 4.45 21.79
#